data_87b8883d3e1d02fc52e4b6b7874ddbae
#
_entry.id   87b8883d3e1d02fc52e4b6b7874ddbae
#
_cell.length_a   1.000
_cell.length_b   1.000
_cell.length_c   1.000
_cell.angle_alpha   90.00
_cell.angle_beta   90.00
_cell.angle_gamma   90.00
#
_symmetry.space_group_name_H-M   'P 1'
#
loop_
_entity.id
_entity.type
_entity.pdbx_description
1 polymer ?
#
loop_
_entity_poly.entity_id
_entity_poly.type
_entity_poly.pdbx_seq_one_letter_code
_entity_poly.pdbx_strand_id
1 'polypeptide(L)'
;MIKQKFLFLLGCQLIFGQQLSVFSPPDHIKSVLFYVNEQNTSLPIVGLNEQITLKFDDLNADDGTYYYTIDRFDAHWNETDLLRADYMEGYDDIRIQNISYAVGTLQPYIHYTLTLPNAQTRLKMSGNYMLNIWDDSRNLVLQKRFLVTQEASAVGVRVQRSQRIEDIQTHQSVQFVVNLDGLNVRLIEKQIKPFIVQNQRWQTWRQAGKPTYNLNNQLHFNYKAETTFAAGNEYHFFDTQDIRSGGDNVARVFREDLFISVLNPQ
;
A
#
# COMPACT_ATOMS: atom_id res chain seq x y z
N MET A 1 -23.63 -27.19 54.24
CA MET A 1 -23.05 -27.62 52.94
C MET A 1 -23.37 -26.54 51.89
N ILE A 2 -22.43 -25.62 51.66
CA ILE A 2 -22.59 -24.52 50.70
C ILE A 2 -21.85 -24.94 49.42
N LYS A 3 -22.59 -25.15 48.33
CA LYS A 3 -22.02 -25.45 47.01
C LYS A 3 -21.60 -24.12 46.36
N GLN A 4 -20.29 -23.87 46.28
CA GLN A 4 -19.71 -22.79 45.50
C GLN A 4 -19.76 -23.15 44.01
N LYS A 5 -20.52 -22.38 43.23
CA LYS A 5 -20.51 -22.47 41.75
C LYS A 5 -19.38 -21.61 41.24
N PHE A 6 -18.37 -22.23 40.67
CA PHE A 6 -17.32 -21.56 39.91
C PHE A 6 -17.88 -21.16 38.54
N LEU A 7 -18.01 -19.87 38.29
CA LEU A 7 -18.39 -19.32 37.00
C LEU A 7 -17.11 -19.10 36.19
N PHE A 8 -16.87 -19.96 35.21
CA PHE A 8 -15.78 -19.78 34.25
C PHE A 8 -16.19 -18.71 33.26
N LEU A 9 -15.63 -17.48 33.39
CA LEU A 9 -15.71 -16.44 32.38
C LEU A 9 -14.70 -16.76 31.27
N LEU A 10 -15.20 -17.32 30.16
CA LEU A 10 -14.44 -17.47 28.93
C LEU A 10 -14.26 -16.07 28.32
N GLY A 11 -13.12 -15.44 28.58
CA GLY A 11 -12.73 -14.20 27.92
C GLY A 11 -12.45 -14.46 26.44
N CYS A 12 -13.44 -14.17 25.59
CA CYS A 12 -13.22 -14.10 24.15
C CYS A 12 -12.31 -12.91 23.87
N GLN A 13 -11.02 -13.15 23.72
CA GLN A 13 -10.10 -12.14 23.20
C GLN A 13 -10.45 -11.94 21.73
N LEU A 14 -11.24 -10.92 21.44
CA LEU A 14 -11.37 -10.38 20.10
C LEU A 14 -9.99 -9.86 19.70
N ILE A 15 -9.28 -10.64 18.89
CA ILE A 15 -8.13 -10.17 18.12
C ILE A 15 -8.69 -9.15 17.13
N PHE A 16 -8.78 -7.90 17.54
CA PHE A 16 -8.90 -6.79 16.61
C PHE A 16 -7.60 -6.75 15.81
N GLY A 17 -7.58 -7.44 14.67
CA GLY A 17 -6.64 -7.05 13.62
C GLY A 17 -6.85 -5.56 13.39
N GLN A 18 -5.84 -4.74 13.69
CA GLN A 18 -5.87 -3.32 13.38
C GLN A 18 -6.05 -3.19 11.87
N GLN A 19 -7.29 -3.03 11.43
CA GLN A 19 -7.59 -2.49 10.14
C GLN A 19 -7.09 -1.04 10.20
N LEU A 20 -5.85 -0.83 9.73
CA LEU A 20 -5.30 0.51 9.60
C LEU A 20 -6.29 1.30 8.75
N SER A 21 -6.99 2.22 9.40
CA SER A 21 -8.00 3.06 8.75
C SER A 21 -7.37 3.72 7.53
N VAL A 22 -8.00 3.58 6.38
CA VAL A 22 -7.60 4.30 5.17
C VAL A 22 -7.94 5.76 5.44
N PHE A 23 -6.92 6.60 5.57
CA PHE A 23 -7.12 8.03 5.70
C PHE A 23 -7.75 8.55 4.41
N SER A 24 -8.91 9.20 4.53
CA SER A 24 -9.58 9.86 3.41
C SER A 24 -9.15 11.32 3.36
N PRO A 25 -8.54 11.78 2.26
CA PRO A 25 -8.21 13.19 2.08
C PRO A 25 -9.47 14.09 2.17
N PRO A 26 -9.33 15.36 2.57
CA PRO A 26 -10.39 16.35 2.46
C PRO A 26 -10.89 16.50 1.02
N ASP A 27 -12.15 16.98 0.87
CA ASP A 27 -12.81 17.05 -0.43
C ASP A 27 -12.13 17.94 -1.47
N HIS A 28 -11.36 18.93 -1.03
CA HIS A 28 -10.59 19.80 -1.94
C HIS A 28 -9.30 19.15 -2.46
N ILE A 29 -8.83 18.07 -1.88
CA ILE A 29 -7.64 17.34 -2.34
C ILE A 29 -8.07 16.24 -3.31
N LYS A 30 -7.62 16.36 -4.55
CA LYS A 30 -7.98 15.45 -5.66
C LYS A 30 -6.74 14.97 -6.40
N SER A 31 -6.94 14.10 -7.39
CA SER A 31 -5.92 13.58 -8.30
C SER A 31 -4.70 13.02 -7.58
N VAL A 32 -4.90 12.35 -6.44
CA VAL A 32 -3.80 11.84 -5.63
C VAL A 32 -3.16 10.64 -6.31
N LEU A 33 -1.97 10.82 -6.86
CA LEU A 33 -1.21 9.81 -7.60
C LEU A 33 0.14 9.57 -6.92
N PHE A 34 0.53 8.31 -6.84
CA PHE A 34 1.80 7.91 -6.25
C PHE A 34 2.58 7.05 -7.25
N TYR A 35 3.74 7.56 -7.70
CA TYR A 35 4.53 6.95 -8.74
C TYR A 35 5.79 6.31 -8.18
N VAL A 36 6.14 5.16 -8.73
CA VAL A 36 7.46 4.52 -8.60
C VAL A 36 8.01 4.36 -10.02
N ASN A 37 9.18 4.90 -10.30
CA ASN A 37 9.79 4.85 -11.64
C ASN A 37 8.81 5.25 -12.76
N GLU A 38 8.09 6.36 -12.57
CA GLU A 38 7.10 6.92 -13.50
C GLU A 38 5.80 6.09 -13.67
N GLN A 39 5.66 4.96 -12.98
CA GLN A 39 4.44 4.16 -12.98
C GLN A 39 3.57 4.47 -11.77
N ASN A 40 2.31 4.83 -12.01
CA ASN A 40 1.34 5.00 -10.93
C ASN A 40 1.01 3.66 -10.30
N THR A 41 1.07 3.58 -8.98
CA THR A 41 0.85 2.33 -8.25
C THR A 41 0.09 2.54 -6.95
N SER A 42 -0.78 1.60 -6.62
CA SER A 42 -1.47 1.55 -5.33
C SER A 42 -0.66 0.88 -4.22
N LEU A 43 0.39 0.12 -4.58
CA LEU A 43 1.34 -0.51 -3.68
C LEU A 43 2.75 -0.06 -4.04
N PRO A 44 3.20 1.13 -3.59
CA PRO A 44 4.52 1.64 -3.92
C PRO A 44 5.61 0.82 -3.23
N ILE A 45 6.39 0.11 -4.02
CA ILE A 45 7.59 -0.62 -3.59
C ILE A 45 8.76 -0.04 -4.38
N VAL A 46 9.75 0.49 -3.68
CA VAL A 46 10.86 1.23 -4.27
C VAL A 46 12.18 0.74 -3.69
N GLY A 47 13.23 0.67 -4.49
CA GLY A 47 14.58 0.42 -4.01
C GLY A 47 15.13 1.59 -3.18
N LEU A 48 16.10 1.32 -2.30
CA LEU A 48 16.60 2.30 -1.31
C LEU A 48 17.08 3.63 -1.93
N ASN A 49 17.53 3.63 -3.18
CA ASN A 49 18.00 4.85 -3.87
C ASN A 49 17.15 5.18 -5.10
N GLU A 50 16.05 4.51 -5.29
CA GLU A 50 15.12 4.78 -6.39
C GLU A 50 14.14 5.90 -6.02
N GLN A 51 13.45 6.41 -7.02
CA GLN A 51 12.63 7.61 -6.89
C GLN A 51 11.16 7.27 -6.74
N ILE A 52 10.52 7.91 -5.75
CA ILE A 52 9.06 7.96 -5.63
C ILE A 52 8.58 9.39 -5.82
N THR A 53 7.41 9.54 -6.41
CA THR A 53 6.78 10.85 -6.63
C THR A 53 5.31 10.80 -6.22
N LEU A 54 4.94 11.68 -5.28
CA LEU A 54 3.56 11.97 -4.92
C LEU A 54 3.10 13.20 -5.70
N LYS A 55 1.92 13.13 -6.31
CA LYS A 55 1.23 14.26 -6.94
C LYS A 55 -0.18 14.38 -6.38
N PHE A 56 -0.65 15.59 -6.21
CA PHE A 56 -2.04 15.87 -5.83
C PHE A 56 -2.44 17.28 -6.24
N ASP A 57 -3.75 17.49 -6.38
CA ASP A 57 -4.33 18.78 -6.73
C ASP A 57 -5.11 19.33 -5.53
N ASP A 58 -4.93 20.62 -5.25
CA ASP A 58 -5.73 21.38 -4.32
C ASP A 58 -6.73 22.27 -5.07
N LEU A 59 -8.02 21.97 -4.93
CA LEU A 59 -9.10 22.69 -5.60
C LEU A 59 -9.48 24.01 -4.94
N ASN A 60 -8.99 24.31 -3.72
CA ASN A 60 -9.19 25.62 -3.10
C ASN A 60 -8.43 26.72 -3.86
N ALA A 61 -7.28 26.37 -4.43
CA ALA A 61 -6.44 27.26 -5.22
C ALA A 61 -6.06 28.57 -4.51
N ASP A 62 -5.91 28.52 -3.18
CA ASP A 62 -5.69 29.68 -2.29
C ASP A 62 -4.23 29.80 -1.80
N ASP A 63 -3.27 29.33 -2.59
CA ASP A 63 -1.83 29.28 -2.26
C ASP A 63 -1.50 28.54 -0.97
N GLY A 64 -2.26 27.49 -0.66
CA GLY A 64 -2.06 26.62 0.50
C GLY A 64 -0.61 26.13 0.59
N THR A 65 -0.07 26.15 1.81
CA THR A 65 1.28 25.62 2.05
C THR A 65 1.17 24.23 2.62
N TYR A 66 1.81 23.26 1.96
CA TYR A 66 1.86 21.87 2.42
C TYR A 66 3.26 21.46 2.86
N TYR A 67 3.31 20.70 3.93
CA TYR A 67 4.54 20.14 4.52
C TYR A 67 4.46 18.63 4.49
N TYR A 68 5.60 17.96 4.43
CA TYR A 68 5.64 16.50 4.54
C TYR A 68 6.53 16.02 5.67
N THR A 69 6.12 14.89 6.25
CA THR A 69 6.89 14.08 7.20
C THR A 69 6.95 12.64 6.74
N ILE A 70 7.99 11.92 7.16
CA ILE A 70 8.17 10.50 6.85
C ILE A 70 8.42 9.75 8.15
N ASP A 71 7.56 8.78 8.43
CA ASP A 71 7.67 7.92 9.60
C ASP A 71 7.95 6.48 9.19
N ARG A 72 8.81 5.78 9.95
CA ARG A 72 9.18 4.41 9.71
C ARG A 72 8.41 3.47 10.64
N PHE A 73 7.96 2.33 10.08
CA PHE A 73 7.19 1.30 10.76
C PHE A 73 7.89 -0.06 10.68
N ASP A 74 7.51 -0.96 11.58
CA ASP A 74 7.93 -2.36 11.53
C ASP A 74 7.18 -3.14 10.42
N ALA A 75 7.49 -4.44 10.27
CA ALA A 75 6.85 -5.31 9.29
C ALA A 75 5.33 -5.49 9.49
N HIS A 76 4.81 -5.15 10.65
CA HIS A 76 3.38 -5.22 11.01
C HIS A 76 2.71 -3.84 11.05
N TRP A 77 3.40 -2.82 10.60
CA TRP A 77 2.95 -1.42 10.63
C TRP A 77 2.76 -0.84 12.03
N ASN A 78 3.52 -1.33 13.01
CA ASN A 78 3.64 -0.67 14.31
C ASN A 78 4.76 0.38 14.25
N GLU A 79 4.61 1.44 15.03
CA GLU A 79 5.66 2.44 15.22
C GLU A 79 6.94 1.79 15.74
N THR A 80 8.09 2.34 15.35
CA THR A 80 9.40 1.85 15.79
C THR A 80 10.06 2.84 16.73
N ASP A 81 10.82 2.33 17.70
CA ASP A 81 11.59 3.16 18.64
C ASP A 81 12.85 3.79 18.01
N LEU A 82 13.05 3.65 16.70
CA LEU A 82 14.19 4.20 15.99
C LEU A 82 14.11 5.72 15.93
N LEU A 83 15.22 6.38 16.21
CA LEU A 83 15.33 7.81 16.00
C LEU A 83 15.28 8.10 14.48
N ARG A 84 14.71 9.23 14.11
CA ARG A 84 14.60 9.64 12.71
C ARG A 84 15.95 9.68 12.00
N ALA A 85 17.00 10.16 12.68
CA ALA A 85 18.37 10.18 12.18
C ALA A 85 18.94 8.78 11.84
N ASP A 86 18.36 7.70 12.37
CA ASP A 86 18.82 6.34 12.05
C ASP A 86 18.38 5.90 10.66
N TYR A 87 17.16 6.27 10.23
CA TYR A 87 16.58 5.81 8.97
C TYR A 87 16.49 6.88 7.88
N MET A 88 16.71 8.17 8.22
CA MET A 88 16.58 9.27 7.27
C MET A 88 17.74 10.28 7.45
N GLU A 89 18.26 10.79 6.35
CA GLU A 89 19.11 11.97 6.27
C GLU A 89 18.28 13.20 5.91
N GLY A 90 18.67 14.35 6.47
CA GLY A 90 18.06 15.64 6.20
C GLY A 90 17.07 16.07 7.26
N TYR A 91 16.10 16.86 6.86
CA TYR A 91 15.17 17.52 7.77
C TYR A 91 13.81 16.85 7.72
N ASP A 92 13.05 17.07 8.77
CA ASP A 92 11.64 16.73 8.86
C ASP A 92 10.79 17.98 8.70
N ASP A 93 9.51 17.77 8.37
CA ASP A 93 8.53 18.84 8.29
C ASP A 93 8.90 19.91 7.24
N ILE A 94 9.15 19.41 6.04
CA ILE A 94 9.66 20.22 4.94
C ILE A 94 8.51 20.65 4.04
N ARG A 95 8.52 21.95 3.66
CA ARG A 95 7.56 22.49 2.72
C ARG A 95 7.72 21.88 1.33
N ILE A 96 6.60 21.51 0.70
CA ILE A 96 6.57 21.12 -0.72
C ILE A 96 6.77 22.36 -1.58
N GLN A 97 7.82 22.38 -2.38
CA GLN A 97 8.24 23.56 -3.15
C GLN A 97 7.83 23.48 -4.64
N ASN A 98 7.66 22.27 -5.16
CA ASN A 98 7.29 22.10 -6.57
C ASN A 98 5.78 22.21 -6.72
N ILE A 99 5.32 23.37 -7.14
CA ILE A 99 3.91 23.72 -7.34
C ILE A 99 3.71 24.26 -8.74
N SER A 100 2.54 24.00 -9.32
CA SER A 100 2.12 24.62 -10.58
C SER A 100 0.65 24.97 -10.54
N TYR A 101 0.30 26.11 -11.13
CA TYR A 101 -1.06 26.63 -11.15
C TYR A 101 -1.76 26.19 -12.43
N ALA A 102 -3.01 25.74 -12.31
CA ALA A 102 -3.83 25.46 -13.48
C ALA A 102 -4.18 26.75 -14.22
N VAL A 103 -4.08 26.71 -15.55
CA VAL A 103 -4.39 27.86 -16.40
C VAL A 103 -5.49 27.49 -17.38
N GLY A 104 -6.54 28.32 -17.45
CA GLY A 104 -7.63 28.15 -18.41
C GLY A 104 -8.60 27.01 -18.09
N THR A 105 -8.62 26.51 -16.85
CA THR A 105 -9.55 25.47 -16.38
C THR A 105 -10.82 26.07 -15.80
N LEU A 106 -11.95 25.35 -15.90
CA LEU A 106 -13.22 25.78 -15.30
C LEU A 106 -13.15 25.81 -13.77
N GLN A 107 -12.48 24.83 -13.18
CA GLN A 107 -12.16 24.78 -11.76
C GLN A 107 -10.70 25.13 -11.58
N PRO A 108 -10.34 26.24 -10.92
CA PRO A 108 -8.98 26.54 -10.54
C PRO A 108 -8.44 25.45 -9.60
N TYR A 109 -7.18 25.12 -9.73
CA TYR A 109 -6.48 24.24 -8.79
C TYR A 109 -4.98 24.50 -8.81
N ILE A 110 -4.32 24.05 -7.75
CA ILE A 110 -2.86 24.08 -7.63
C ILE A 110 -2.38 22.64 -7.60
N HIS A 111 -1.45 22.31 -8.47
CA HIS A 111 -0.83 20.99 -8.56
C HIS A 111 0.44 20.96 -7.73
N TYR A 112 0.54 20.02 -6.81
CA TYR A 112 1.69 19.79 -5.94
C TYR A 112 2.42 18.52 -6.37
N THR A 113 3.75 18.59 -6.41
CA THR A 113 4.61 17.44 -6.72
C THR A 113 5.69 17.30 -5.66
N LEU A 114 5.76 16.16 -5.01
CA LEU A 114 6.83 15.81 -4.08
C LEU A 114 7.58 14.59 -4.61
N THR A 115 8.86 14.75 -4.88
CA THR A 115 9.75 13.67 -5.29
C THR A 115 10.76 13.36 -4.20
N LEU A 116 10.97 12.09 -3.91
CA LEU A 116 11.93 11.55 -2.95
C LEU A 116 12.80 10.48 -3.62
N PRO A 117 14.12 10.41 -3.33
CA PRO A 117 14.87 11.36 -2.50
C PRO A 117 15.00 12.73 -3.16
N ASN A 118 15.21 13.77 -2.36
CA ASN A 118 15.51 15.11 -2.82
C ASN A 118 16.70 15.70 -2.03
N ALA A 119 17.02 16.97 -2.26
CA ALA A 119 18.17 17.64 -1.60
C ALA A 119 18.02 17.74 -0.07
N GLN A 120 16.80 17.63 0.45
CA GLN A 120 16.49 17.85 1.87
C GLN A 120 16.13 16.55 2.59
N THR A 121 15.83 15.46 1.87
CA THR A 121 15.35 14.21 2.47
C THR A 121 15.86 13.00 1.68
N ARG A 122 16.52 12.08 2.37
CA ARG A 122 16.99 10.82 1.83
C ARG A 122 16.82 9.70 2.86
N LEU A 123 16.23 8.57 2.44
CA LEU A 123 16.11 7.38 3.27
C LEU A 123 17.41 6.57 3.27
N LYS A 124 17.79 6.05 4.44
CA LYS A 124 19.02 5.27 4.65
C LYS A 124 18.79 3.79 4.87
N MET A 125 17.57 3.40 5.19
CA MET A 125 17.24 2.03 5.55
C MET A 125 16.04 1.53 4.75
N SER A 126 16.01 0.25 4.44
CA SER A 126 14.81 -0.43 3.97
C SER A 126 13.77 -0.57 5.10
N GLY A 127 12.50 -0.68 4.74
CA GLY A 127 11.41 -0.84 5.69
C GLY A 127 10.08 -0.34 5.19
N ASN A 128 9.10 -0.31 6.08
CA ASN A 128 7.78 0.23 5.82
C ASN A 128 7.77 1.71 6.23
N TYR A 129 7.22 2.54 5.37
CA TYR A 129 7.19 3.98 5.57
C TYR A 129 5.82 4.58 5.34
N MET A 130 5.53 5.63 6.08
CA MET A 130 4.34 6.46 5.91
C MET A 130 4.76 7.87 5.53
N LEU A 131 4.30 8.34 4.39
CA LEU A 131 4.42 9.72 3.96
C LEU A 131 3.15 10.45 4.39
N ASN A 132 3.29 11.46 5.21
CA ASN A 132 2.22 12.32 5.68
C ASN A 132 2.36 13.71 5.09
N ILE A 133 1.25 14.28 4.63
CA ILE A 133 1.18 15.66 4.16
C ILE A 133 0.29 16.44 5.12
N TRP A 134 0.78 17.59 5.55
CA TRP A 134 0.17 18.49 6.51
C TRP A 134 -0.10 19.85 5.87
N ASP A 135 -1.20 20.48 6.23
CA ASP A 135 -1.44 21.88 5.89
C ASP A 135 -0.63 22.82 6.81
N ASP A 136 -0.74 24.13 6.61
CA ASP A 136 -0.11 25.16 7.43
C ASP A 136 -0.65 25.21 8.88
N SER A 137 -1.85 24.76 9.10
CA SER A 137 -2.49 24.60 10.41
C SER A 137 -2.14 23.28 11.11
N ARG A 138 -1.28 22.45 10.50
CA ARG A 138 -0.90 21.13 10.99
C ARG A 138 -2.01 20.10 11.03
N ASN A 139 -3.02 20.24 10.20
CA ASN A 139 -3.96 19.16 9.98
C ASN A 139 -3.39 18.17 8.98
N LEU A 140 -3.58 16.88 9.25
CA LEU A 140 -3.21 15.83 8.30
C LEU A 140 -4.15 15.90 7.09
N VAL A 141 -3.59 16.07 5.90
CA VAL A 141 -4.32 16.25 4.64
C VAL A 141 -4.25 15.02 3.76
N LEU A 142 -3.11 14.32 3.79
CA LEU A 142 -2.90 13.14 2.98
C LEU A 142 -1.92 12.19 3.68
N GLN A 143 -2.19 10.90 3.57
CA GLN A 143 -1.31 9.86 4.11
C GLN A 143 -1.15 8.74 3.09
N LYS A 144 0.10 8.35 2.81
CA LYS A 144 0.44 7.29 1.85
C LYS A 144 1.49 6.34 2.40
N ARG A 145 1.20 5.05 2.31
CA ARG A 145 2.15 3.99 2.64
C ARG A 145 3.05 3.68 1.46
N PHE A 146 4.30 3.39 1.73
CA PHE A 146 5.23 2.84 0.75
C PHE A 146 6.25 1.93 1.42
N LEU A 147 6.87 1.09 0.61
CA LEU A 147 7.89 0.14 1.04
C LEU A 147 9.22 0.53 0.40
N VAL A 148 10.25 0.59 1.22
CA VAL A 148 11.63 0.74 0.71
C VAL A 148 12.32 -0.61 0.83
N THR A 149 12.79 -1.14 -0.27
CA THR A 149 13.40 -2.47 -0.36
C THR A 149 14.91 -2.40 -0.56
N GLN A 150 15.56 -3.43 -0.10
CA GLN A 150 16.95 -3.73 -0.40
C GLN A 150 17.02 -5.20 -0.78
N GLU A 151 17.57 -5.48 -1.95
CA GLU A 151 17.72 -6.85 -2.40
C GLU A 151 18.71 -7.60 -1.49
N ALA A 152 18.19 -8.54 -0.72
CA ALA A 152 18.96 -9.36 0.20
C ALA A 152 18.79 -10.86 -0.07
N SER A 153 17.78 -11.27 -0.83
CA SER A 153 17.45 -12.66 -1.10
C SER A 153 16.68 -12.80 -2.41
N ALA A 154 16.88 -13.90 -3.09
CA ALA A 154 16.06 -14.29 -4.23
C ALA A 154 14.81 -15.03 -3.75
N VAL A 155 13.65 -14.66 -4.32
CA VAL A 155 12.36 -15.28 -4.04
C VAL A 155 11.76 -15.80 -5.35
N GLY A 156 11.59 -17.12 -5.44
CA GLY A 156 10.85 -17.75 -6.53
C GLY A 156 9.37 -17.88 -6.19
N VAL A 157 8.46 -17.42 -7.05
CA VAL A 157 7.01 -17.42 -6.80
C VAL A 157 6.29 -18.17 -7.90
N ARG A 158 5.30 -18.99 -7.52
CA ARG A 158 4.38 -19.68 -8.42
C ARG A 158 2.95 -19.52 -7.94
N VAL A 159 2.08 -19.05 -8.82
CA VAL A 159 0.62 -19.00 -8.59
C VAL A 159 -0.02 -20.19 -9.29
N GLN A 160 -0.90 -20.88 -8.60
CA GLN A 160 -1.63 -22.03 -9.15
C GLN A 160 -3.03 -22.11 -8.54
N ARG A 161 -3.90 -22.92 -9.15
CA ARG A 161 -5.22 -23.21 -8.59
C ARG A 161 -5.08 -23.80 -7.17
N SER A 162 -5.99 -23.45 -6.27
CA SER A 162 -6.03 -24.06 -4.94
C SER A 162 -6.12 -25.58 -5.02
N GLN A 163 -5.40 -26.28 -4.15
CA GLN A 163 -5.45 -27.73 -4.07
C GLN A 163 -6.45 -28.23 -3.02
N ARG A 164 -7.08 -27.33 -2.27
CA ARG A 164 -8.15 -27.68 -1.35
C ARG A 164 -9.44 -27.90 -2.15
N ILE A 165 -10.11 -29.02 -1.95
CA ILE A 165 -11.30 -29.40 -2.71
C ILE A 165 -12.38 -28.31 -2.63
N GLU A 166 -12.55 -27.69 -1.46
CA GLU A 166 -13.54 -26.65 -1.18
C GLU A 166 -13.28 -25.37 -2.03
N ASP A 167 -12.01 -25.07 -2.28
CA ASP A 167 -11.55 -23.80 -2.87
C ASP A 167 -11.07 -23.95 -4.32
N ILE A 168 -11.01 -25.17 -4.86
CA ILE A 168 -10.33 -25.48 -6.13
C ILE A 168 -10.90 -24.70 -7.34
N GLN A 169 -12.18 -24.35 -7.30
CA GLN A 169 -12.84 -23.61 -8.37
C GLN A 169 -12.83 -22.09 -8.17
N THR A 170 -12.55 -21.62 -6.97
CA THR A 170 -12.76 -20.23 -6.58
C THR A 170 -11.51 -19.54 -6.05
N HIS A 171 -10.42 -20.28 -5.79
CA HIS A 171 -9.22 -19.71 -5.17
C HIS A 171 -7.94 -20.09 -5.91
N GLN A 172 -6.95 -19.23 -5.75
CA GLN A 172 -5.58 -19.43 -6.19
C GLN A 172 -4.66 -19.53 -4.97
N SER A 173 -3.67 -20.41 -5.04
CA SER A 173 -2.64 -20.56 -4.03
C SER A 173 -1.30 -20.05 -4.54
N VAL A 174 -0.65 -19.24 -3.72
CA VAL A 174 0.71 -18.77 -3.97
C VAL A 174 1.66 -19.73 -3.27
N GLN A 175 2.55 -20.34 -4.04
CA GLN A 175 3.68 -21.10 -3.53
C GLN A 175 4.94 -20.30 -3.78
N PHE A 176 5.85 -20.28 -2.83
CA PHE A 176 7.10 -19.56 -3.04
C PHE A 176 8.25 -20.18 -2.24
N VAL A 177 9.46 -19.86 -2.70
CA VAL A 177 10.70 -20.30 -2.11
C VAL A 177 11.55 -19.08 -1.81
N VAL A 178 12.05 -18.97 -0.60
CA VAL A 178 12.99 -17.92 -0.18
C VAL A 178 14.37 -18.55 -0.07
N ASN A 179 15.34 -18.03 -0.82
CA ASN A 179 16.73 -18.44 -0.71
C ASN A 179 17.39 -17.72 0.47
N LEU A 180 18.07 -18.47 1.33
CA LEU A 180 18.79 -17.93 2.50
C LEU A 180 20.28 -17.68 2.24
N ASP A 181 20.78 -17.96 1.03
CA ASP A 181 22.20 -17.75 0.70
C ASP A 181 22.59 -16.28 0.89
N GLY A 182 23.69 -16.06 1.60
CA GLY A 182 24.15 -14.71 1.92
C GLY A 182 23.42 -14.04 3.11
N LEU A 183 22.36 -14.63 3.63
CA LEU A 183 21.66 -14.11 4.81
C LEU A 183 22.24 -14.73 6.11
N ASN A 184 22.54 -13.88 7.10
CA ASN A 184 22.93 -14.35 8.43
C ASN A 184 21.71 -14.61 9.30
N VAL A 185 20.99 -15.71 9.01
CA VAL A 185 19.75 -16.08 9.71
C VAL A 185 20.03 -17.19 10.72
N ARG A 186 19.79 -16.92 12.01
CA ARG A 186 19.95 -17.91 13.08
C ARG A 186 18.60 -18.48 13.55
N LEU A 187 17.58 -17.64 13.60
CA LEU A 187 16.23 -17.98 14.06
C LEU A 187 15.21 -17.67 12.95
N ILE A 188 15.06 -18.63 12.04
CA ILE A 188 14.24 -18.47 10.83
C ILE A 188 12.85 -17.89 11.15
N GLU A 189 12.12 -18.50 12.09
CA GLU A 189 10.75 -18.10 12.43
C GLU A 189 10.64 -16.66 12.98
N LYS A 190 11.70 -16.13 13.56
CA LYS A 190 11.73 -14.77 14.12
C LYS A 190 12.23 -13.74 13.12
N GLN A 191 13.19 -14.13 12.27
CA GLN A 191 13.91 -13.20 11.40
C GLN A 191 13.34 -13.15 9.98
N ILE A 192 12.73 -14.25 9.50
CA ILE A 192 12.10 -14.30 8.17
C ILE A 192 10.57 -14.23 8.33
N LYS A 193 10.00 -13.13 7.83
CA LYS A 193 8.54 -12.87 7.85
C LYS A 193 8.07 -12.57 6.43
N PRO A 194 7.68 -13.59 5.65
CA PRO A 194 7.17 -13.34 4.30
C PRO A 194 5.76 -12.75 4.36
N PHE A 195 5.54 -11.74 3.53
CA PHE A 195 4.23 -11.16 3.31
C PHE A 195 3.84 -11.33 1.85
N ILE A 196 2.56 -11.52 1.61
CA ILE A 196 1.97 -11.68 0.28
C ILE A 196 0.87 -10.64 0.10
N VAL A 197 0.83 -10.06 -1.07
CA VAL A 197 -0.20 -9.09 -1.48
C VAL A 197 -0.75 -9.53 -2.82
N GLN A 198 -2.09 -9.57 -2.95
CA GLN A 198 -2.76 -9.84 -4.21
C GLN A 198 -3.12 -8.52 -4.92
N ASN A 199 -2.77 -8.44 -6.20
CA ASN A 199 -3.18 -7.34 -7.10
C ASN A 199 -2.86 -5.94 -6.55
N GLN A 200 -1.70 -5.77 -5.90
CA GLN A 200 -1.25 -4.50 -5.30
C GLN A 200 -2.25 -3.87 -4.29
N ARG A 201 -3.11 -4.67 -3.68
CA ARG A 201 -4.13 -4.18 -2.75
C ARG A 201 -3.69 -4.36 -1.30
N TRP A 202 -3.49 -3.27 -0.57
CA TRP A 202 -3.11 -3.27 0.84
C TRP A 202 -4.02 -4.13 1.73
N GLN A 203 -5.32 -4.22 1.40
CA GLN A 203 -6.31 -5.02 2.12
C GLN A 203 -6.04 -6.54 2.04
N THR A 204 -5.25 -6.98 1.06
CA THR A 204 -4.87 -8.37 0.88
C THR A 204 -3.52 -8.72 1.51
N TRP A 205 -2.88 -7.77 2.18
CA TRP A 205 -1.61 -7.96 2.90
C TRP A 205 -1.73 -9.06 3.96
N ARG A 206 -0.98 -10.14 3.80
CA ARG A 206 -1.00 -11.29 4.71
C ARG A 206 0.39 -11.81 4.97
N GLN A 207 0.65 -12.21 6.21
CA GLN A 207 1.86 -12.95 6.54
C GLN A 207 1.67 -14.44 6.21
N ALA A 208 2.65 -15.06 5.55
CA ALA A 208 2.57 -16.45 5.08
C ALA A 208 2.79 -17.51 6.19
N GLY A 209 3.01 -17.10 7.42
CA GLY A 209 3.30 -18.00 8.53
C GLY A 209 4.68 -18.68 8.44
N LYS A 210 4.79 -19.88 9.03
CA LYS A 210 6.05 -20.64 9.04
C LYS A 210 6.28 -21.37 7.71
N PRO A 211 7.53 -21.61 7.28
CA PRO A 211 7.79 -22.43 6.11
C PRO A 211 7.22 -23.84 6.27
N THR A 212 6.84 -24.48 5.18
CA THR A 212 6.41 -25.88 5.15
C THR A 212 7.57 -26.79 5.46
N TYR A 213 8.72 -26.51 4.88
CA TYR A 213 10.00 -27.19 5.14
C TYR A 213 11.18 -26.29 4.75
N ASN A 214 12.35 -26.64 5.30
CA ASN A 214 13.62 -26.04 4.94
C ASN A 214 14.49 -27.12 4.28
N LEU A 215 14.96 -26.86 3.07
CA LEU A 215 15.81 -27.78 2.30
C LEU A 215 16.87 -26.99 1.54
N ASN A 216 18.13 -27.40 1.62
CA ASN A 216 19.25 -26.81 0.89
C ASN A 216 19.32 -25.27 1.05
N ASN A 217 19.20 -24.77 2.27
CA ASN A 217 19.20 -23.35 2.59
C ASN A 217 18.07 -22.54 1.93
N GLN A 218 16.96 -23.24 1.60
CA GLN A 218 15.76 -22.66 0.99
C GLN A 218 14.54 -22.93 1.87
N LEU A 219 13.75 -21.89 2.12
CA LEU A 219 12.47 -21.97 2.82
C LEU A 219 11.35 -22.12 1.82
N HIS A 220 10.64 -23.24 1.90
CA HIS A 220 9.52 -23.55 1.01
C HIS A 220 8.18 -23.27 1.71
N PHE A 221 7.32 -22.52 1.02
CA PHE A 221 5.97 -22.17 1.48
C PHE A 221 4.96 -22.72 0.48
N ASN A 222 4.47 -23.92 0.77
CA ASN A 222 3.55 -24.64 -0.10
C ASN A 222 2.27 -25.02 0.65
N TYR A 223 1.14 -25.06 -0.06
CA TYR A 223 -0.14 -25.64 0.43
C TYR A 223 -0.68 -25.00 1.71
N LYS A 224 -0.53 -23.70 1.87
CA LYS A 224 -0.97 -22.99 3.06
C LYS A 224 -2.27 -22.23 2.84
N ALA A 225 -3.13 -22.22 3.84
CA ALA A 225 -4.35 -21.42 3.82
C ALA A 225 -4.05 -19.92 3.76
N GLU A 226 -3.01 -19.48 4.47
CA GLU A 226 -2.58 -18.09 4.54
C GLU A 226 -2.08 -17.55 3.18
N THR A 227 -1.65 -18.44 2.28
CA THR A 227 -1.20 -18.09 0.94
C THR A 227 -2.25 -18.35 -0.15
N THR A 228 -3.50 -18.62 0.25
CA THR A 228 -4.62 -18.87 -0.65
C THR A 228 -5.53 -17.64 -0.71
N PHE A 229 -5.82 -17.17 -1.90
CA PHE A 229 -6.61 -15.97 -2.19
C PHE A 229 -7.79 -16.31 -3.09
N ALA A 230 -8.90 -15.61 -2.91
CA ALA A 230 -10.00 -15.70 -3.85
C ALA A 230 -9.51 -15.31 -5.25
N ALA A 231 -9.81 -16.14 -6.23
CA ALA A 231 -9.57 -15.81 -7.64
C ALA A 231 -10.53 -14.69 -8.03
N GLY A 232 -10.01 -13.67 -8.70
CA GLY A 232 -10.80 -12.62 -9.32
C GLY A 232 -10.83 -12.79 -10.82
N ASN A 233 -11.74 -12.09 -11.45
CA ASN A 233 -11.74 -11.90 -12.89
C ASN A 233 -10.70 -10.86 -13.30
N GLU A 234 -10.48 -10.70 -14.59
CA GLU A 234 -9.62 -9.66 -15.13
C GLU A 234 -10.15 -8.27 -14.79
N TYR A 235 -9.25 -7.30 -14.70
CA TYR A 235 -9.64 -5.91 -14.55
C TYR A 235 -10.16 -5.38 -15.88
N HIS A 236 -11.29 -4.69 -15.84
CA HIS A 236 -11.85 -4.04 -16.99
C HIS A 236 -11.58 -2.55 -16.91
N PHE A 237 -11.16 -1.98 -18.01
CA PHE A 237 -10.89 -0.55 -18.13
C PHE A 237 -12.06 0.10 -18.88
N PHE A 238 -12.40 1.31 -18.48
CA PHE A 238 -13.26 2.20 -19.24
C PHE A 238 -12.64 3.60 -19.23
N ASP A 239 -12.91 4.36 -20.28
CA ASP A 239 -12.40 5.70 -20.46
C ASP A 239 -13.55 6.72 -20.44
N THR A 240 -13.34 7.81 -19.72
CA THR A 240 -14.27 8.93 -19.60
C THR A 240 -13.66 10.26 -20.06
N GLN A 241 -12.59 10.25 -20.84
CA GLN A 241 -11.97 11.47 -21.38
C GLN A 241 -12.95 12.28 -22.21
N ASP A 242 -13.75 11.61 -23.03
CA ASP A 242 -14.89 12.23 -23.70
C ASP A 242 -16.19 11.84 -23.01
N ILE A 243 -16.62 12.71 -22.10
CA ILE A 243 -17.86 12.52 -21.35
C ILE A 243 -19.14 12.69 -22.17
N ARG A 244 -19.04 13.06 -23.46
CA ARG A 244 -20.19 13.26 -24.33
C ARG A 244 -20.45 12.09 -25.27
N SER A 245 -19.40 11.54 -25.83
CA SER A 245 -19.50 10.42 -26.78
C SER A 245 -19.22 9.05 -26.14
N GLY A 246 -18.60 9.04 -24.96
CA GLY A 246 -18.09 7.83 -24.33
C GLY A 246 -16.76 7.39 -24.94
N GLY A 247 -16.01 6.61 -24.18
CA GLY A 247 -14.73 6.01 -24.57
C GLY A 247 -14.81 4.49 -24.62
N ASP A 248 -13.66 3.86 -24.50
CA ASP A 248 -13.55 2.39 -24.48
C ASP A 248 -14.42 1.78 -23.38
N ASN A 249 -15.12 0.70 -23.72
CA ASN A 249 -16.03 -0.04 -22.84
C ASN A 249 -17.25 0.75 -22.31
N VAL A 250 -17.55 1.91 -22.86
CA VAL A 250 -18.75 2.68 -22.55
C VAL A 250 -19.83 2.39 -23.61
N ALA A 251 -20.96 1.82 -23.20
CA ALA A 251 -22.08 1.51 -24.09
C ALA A 251 -22.85 2.78 -24.48
N ARG A 252 -23.06 3.68 -23.53
CA ARG A 252 -23.74 4.96 -23.75
C ARG A 252 -23.42 5.93 -22.63
N VAL A 253 -23.53 7.22 -22.95
CA VAL A 253 -23.48 8.32 -21.99
C VAL A 253 -24.79 9.09 -22.06
N PHE A 254 -25.33 9.48 -20.94
CA PHE A 254 -26.45 10.41 -20.85
C PHE A 254 -26.24 11.39 -19.68
N ARG A 255 -26.94 12.50 -19.75
CA ARG A 255 -26.83 13.57 -18.76
C ARG A 255 -28.13 13.67 -17.99
N GLU A 256 -28.00 13.61 -16.67
CA GLU A 256 -29.00 14.06 -15.70
C GLU A 256 -28.39 15.26 -14.95
N ASP A 257 -28.38 15.25 -13.62
CA ASP A 257 -27.61 16.22 -12.82
C ASP A 257 -26.09 16.02 -13.02
N LEU A 258 -25.69 14.76 -13.25
CA LEU A 258 -24.32 14.34 -13.60
C LEU A 258 -24.30 13.62 -14.95
N PHE A 259 -23.11 13.49 -15.53
CA PHE A 259 -22.92 12.57 -16.65
C PHE A 259 -22.85 11.13 -16.14
N ILE A 260 -23.69 10.28 -16.72
CA ILE A 260 -23.77 8.85 -16.37
C ILE A 260 -23.27 8.03 -17.55
N SER A 261 -22.15 7.32 -17.34
CA SER A 261 -21.61 6.37 -18.31
C SER A 261 -22.07 4.96 -18.00
N VAL A 262 -22.83 4.35 -18.90
CA VAL A 262 -23.24 2.94 -18.82
C VAL A 262 -22.19 2.10 -19.51
N LEU A 263 -21.62 1.14 -18.81
CA LEU A 263 -20.58 0.28 -19.35
C LEU A 263 -21.18 -0.85 -20.23
N ASN A 264 -20.38 -1.35 -21.16
CA ASN A 264 -20.72 -2.54 -21.92
C ASN A 264 -20.90 -3.75 -20.99
N PRO A 265 -21.90 -4.63 -21.22
CA PRO A 265 -21.99 -5.90 -20.53
C PRO A 265 -20.75 -6.75 -20.83
N GLN A 266 -20.31 -7.49 -19.84
CA GLN A 266 -19.13 -8.37 -19.90
C GLN A 266 -19.56 -9.83 -19.96
#